data_59fa4434ead62264bb47ccd00f1989d9
#
_entry.id   59fa4434ead62264bb47ccd00f1989d9
#
_cell.length_a   1.000
_cell.length_b   1.000
_cell.length_c   1.000
_cell.angle_alpha   90.00
_cell.angle_beta   90.00
_cell.angle_gamma   90.00
#
_symmetry.space_group_name_H-M   'P 1'
#
loop_
_entity.id
_entity.type
_entity.pdbx_description
1 polymer ?
#
loop_
_entity_poly.entity_id
_entity_poly.type
_entity_poly.pdbx_seq_one_letter_code
_entity_poly.pdbx_strand_id
1 'polypeptide(L)'
;MEFSIPTVIGLIFQQLYNTVDTLVVGKFVGKEALAAVGSTGSIVNMLVALCAGISLGAGVVISQHYGAKDYERLRRALHTTIVVTAVLSVLATVAGIVLTKPMLRLMSTPKDVFGQANTYLTIYFAGISGLLIYNMGSGVLRAVGNSRLPLYFLCLCAMLNVVLDLVFVIAFGWGVAGVAYATILSQFISAGLEIFVLSRGDKPYTIKWHHLRVSVEELKQIVRIGMPSGVQQAITSFSNVFVQSYINYFGTACMAGWSSYSKLDVFLLIPMQSIAMASTTFVGQNYGAGKLDRAREGVKRSLTFSVIITAALCVVMVLLRVPLLKLFNDDPEVIDYGAKFIALISPFYIVTSINQIYAGALRGVGSSRIPTAIMLFSFVIFRQAYLFVNRLLGHYFVLTALAYPVGWVVCSILMTIAYRRSVLIKHTSGHHIPRHADALAVAGSHTDDDSGSDTSAKAGLNADE
;
A
#
# COMPACT_ATOMS: atom_id res chain seq x y z
N MET A 1 11.41 3.48 16.81
CA MET A 1 11.29 2.04 17.17
C MET A 1 9.94 1.72 17.77
N GLU A 2 9.53 2.37 18.85
CA GLU A 2 8.24 2.09 19.52
C GLU A 2 7.01 2.19 18.62
N PHE A 3 7.04 3.03 17.59
CA PHE A 3 5.95 3.17 16.62
C PHE A 3 5.93 2.05 15.57
N SER A 4 7.09 1.58 15.12
CA SER A 4 7.19 0.57 14.06
C SER A 4 6.86 -0.84 14.55
N ILE A 5 7.23 -1.19 15.78
CA ILE A 5 7.00 -2.53 16.35
C ILE A 5 5.51 -2.92 16.34
N PRO A 6 4.57 -2.08 16.86
CA PRO A 6 3.14 -2.40 16.77
C PRO A 6 2.65 -2.58 15.34
N THR A 7 3.18 -1.80 14.39
CA THR A 7 2.79 -1.92 12.98
C THR A 7 3.27 -3.24 12.35
N VAL A 8 4.52 -3.65 12.66
CA VAL A 8 5.06 -4.97 12.23
C VAL A 8 4.21 -6.10 12.77
N ILE A 9 3.95 -6.09 14.08
CA ILE A 9 3.14 -7.12 14.75
C ILE A 9 1.74 -7.16 14.10
N GLY A 10 1.12 -6.00 13.88
CA GLY A 10 -0.19 -5.92 13.24
C GLY A 10 -0.22 -6.55 11.85
N LEU A 11 0.76 -6.23 11.00
CA LEU A 11 0.83 -6.81 9.64
C LEU A 11 1.10 -8.33 9.67
N ILE A 12 1.87 -8.82 10.65
CA ILE A 12 2.05 -10.27 10.85
C ILE A 12 0.74 -10.92 11.25
N PHE A 13 0.00 -10.35 12.22
CA PHE A 13 -1.33 -10.84 12.60
C PHE A 13 -2.31 -10.82 11.42
N GLN A 14 -2.27 -9.77 10.58
CA GLN A 14 -3.07 -9.70 9.37
C GLN A 14 -2.73 -10.85 8.40
N GLN A 15 -1.45 -11.16 8.22
CA GLN A 15 -1.05 -12.28 7.38
C GLN A 15 -1.45 -13.64 7.96
N LEU A 16 -1.37 -13.78 9.28
CA LEU A 16 -1.79 -15.01 9.95
C LEU A 16 -3.29 -15.26 9.79
N TYR A 17 -4.14 -14.25 10.02
CA TYR A 17 -5.58 -14.47 9.86
C TYR A 17 -5.96 -14.79 8.40
N ASN A 18 -5.37 -14.15 7.39
CA ASN A 18 -5.57 -14.50 5.99
C ASN A 18 -5.20 -15.96 5.69
N THR A 19 -4.14 -16.45 6.37
CA THR A 19 -3.72 -17.85 6.24
C THR A 19 -4.74 -18.79 6.90
N VAL A 20 -5.25 -18.42 8.08
CA VAL A 20 -6.28 -19.20 8.79
C VAL A 20 -7.58 -19.26 7.98
N ASP A 21 -8.07 -18.15 7.43
CA ASP A 21 -9.23 -18.12 6.53
C ASP A 21 -9.06 -19.13 5.39
N THR A 22 -7.90 -19.10 4.74
CA THR A 22 -7.58 -20.03 3.63
C THR A 22 -7.58 -21.48 4.08
N LEU A 23 -7.05 -21.78 5.28
CA LEU A 23 -7.05 -23.12 5.86
C LEU A 23 -8.45 -23.59 6.23
N VAL A 24 -9.28 -22.73 6.82
CA VAL A 24 -10.67 -23.05 7.18
C VAL A 24 -11.48 -23.37 5.91
N VAL A 25 -11.35 -22.53 4.87
CA VAL A 25 -12.01 -22.77 3.58
C VAL A 25 -11.55 -24.09 2.97
N GLY A 26 -10.25 -24.32 2.87
CA GLY A 26 -9.70 -25.51 2.22
C GLY A 26 -10.04 -26.80 2.96
N LYS A 27 -10.03 -26.80 4.30
CA LYS A 27 -10.24 -27.99 5.13
C LYS A 27 -11.72 -28.33 5.35
N PHE A 28 -12.58 -27.32 5.53
CA PHE A 28 -13.95 -27.52 5.95
C PHE A 28 -15.00 -27.25 4.86
N VAL A 29 -14.67 -26.46 3.83
CA VAL A 29 -15.63 -26.18 2.72
C VAL A 29 -15.27 -26.96 1.46
N GLY A 30 -13.98 -27.11 1.15
CA GLY A 30 -13.49 -27.93 0.06
C GLY A 30 -12.68 -27.18 -1.00
N LYS A 31 -12.19 -27.93 -1.99
CA LYS A 31 -11.24 -27.45 -3.01
C LYS A 31 -11.82 -26.35 -3.92
N GLU A 32 -13.10 -26.43 -4.26
CA GLU A 32 -13.79 -25.47 -5.12
C GLU A 32 -13.93 -24.12 -4.42
N ALA A 33 -14.26 -24.15 -3.13
CA ALA A 33 -14.33 -22.96 -2.28
C ALA A 33 -12.96 -22.30 -2.11
N LEU A 34 -11.92 -23.10 -1.92
CA LEU A 34 -10.54 -22.62 -1.83
C LEU A 34 -10.12 -21.94 -3.15
N ALA A 35 -10.46 -22.53 -4.28
CA ALA A 35 -10.21 -21.94 -5.60
C ALA A 35 -11.02 -20.64 -5.79
N ALA A 36 -12.26 -20.59 -5.32
CA ALA A 36 -13.11 -19.41 -5.37
C ALA A 36 -12.50 -18.24 -4.57
N VAL A 37 -12.17 -18.46 -3.30
CA VAL A 37 -11.57 -17.42 -2.44
C VAL A 37 -10.19 -17.00 -2.95
N GLY A 38 -9.36 -17.97 -3.37
CA GLY A 38 -8.02 -17.71 -3.89
C GLY A 38 -8.01 -16.85 -5.17
N SER A 39 -8.91 -17.16 -6.12
CA SER A 39 -9.00 -16.41 -7.38
C SER A 39 -9.54 -15.00 -7.21
N THR A 40 -10.40 -14.76 -6.21
CA THR A 40 -11.01 -13.46 -5.96
C THR A 40 -10.07 -12.45 -5.30
N GLY A 41 -9.01 -12.92 -4.66
CA GLY A 41 -8.05 -12.07 -3.93
C GLY A 41 -7.44 -10.96 -4.78
N SER A 42 -7.15 -11.23 -6.06
CA SER A 42 -6.61 -10.21 -6.98
C SER A 42 -7.59 -9.06 -7.24
N ILE A 43 -8.88 -9.36 -7.36
CA ILE A 43 -9.95 -8.37 -7.56
C ILE A 43 -10.06 -7.48 -6.32
N VAL A 44 -10.13 -8.12 -5.15
CA VAL A 44 -10.21 -7.43 -3.86
C VAL A 44 -8.99 -6.52 -3.67
N ASN A 45 -7.79 -7.04 -3.87
CA ASN A 45 -6.55 -6.28 -3.69
C ASN A 45 -6.45 -5.06 -4.61
N MET A 46 -6.91 -5.16 -5.86
CA MET A 46 -6.91 -4.03 -6.80
C MET A 46 -7.79 -2.87 -6.30
N LEU A 47 -8.99 -3.18 -5.83
CA LEU A 47 -9.94 -2.16 -5.34
C LEU A 47 -9.45 -1.57 -4.01
N VAL A 48 -8.97 -2.42 -3.10
CA VAL A 48 -8.43 -2.01 -1.80
C VAL A 48 -7.19 -1.12 -1.97
N ALA A 49 -6.33 -1.41 -2.94
CA ALA A 49 -5.12 -0.62 -3.21
C ALA A 49 -5.44 0.85 -3.56
N LEU A 50 -6.48 1.09 -4.36
CA LEU A 50 -6.93 2.46 -4.69
C LEU A 50 -7.40 3.21 -3.44
N CYS A 51 -8.21 2.54 -2.61
CA CYS A 51 -8.73 3.13 -1.37
C CYS A 51 -7.63 3.36 -0.33
N ALA A 52 -6.68 2.41 -0.21
CA ALA A 52 -5.53 2.54 0.67
C ALA A 52 -4.64 3.74 0.29
N GLY A 53 -4.55 4.07 -1.02
CA GLY A 53 -3.88 5.28 -1.47
C GLY A 53 -4.50 6.54 -0.88
N ILE A 54 -5.82 6.67 -0.89
CA ILE A 54 -6.53 7.83 -0.30
C ILE A 54 -6.31 7.90 1.21
N SER A 55 -6.38 6.77 1.93
CA SER A 55 -6.07 6.70 3.36
C SER A 55 -4.63 7.15 3.66
N LEU A 56 -3.67 6.78 2.80
CA LEU A 56 -2.28 7.23 2.91
C LEU A 56 -2.18 8.76 2.72
N GLY A 57 -2.86 9.31 1.70
CA GLY A 57 -2.90 10.75 1.47
C GLY A 57 -3.47 11.52 2.66
N ALA A 58 -4.58 11.04 3.20
CA ALA A 58 -5.20 11.60 4.41
C ALA A 58 -4.25 11.53 5.61
N GLY A 59 -3.59 10.39 5.82
CA GLY A 59 -2.61 10.21 6.90
C GLY A 59 -1.44 11.19 6.80
N VAL A 60 -0.94 11.49 5.59
CA VAL A 60 0.12 12.49 5.39
C VAL A 60 -0.37 13.89 5.74
N VAL A 61 -1.53 14.33 5.20
CA VAL A 61 -2.08 15.67 5.46
C VAL A 61 -2.35 15.86 6.95
N ILE A 62 -2.98 14.87 7.60
CA ILE A 62 -3.26 14.89 9.04
C ILE A 62 -1.96 14.94 9.85
N SER A 63 -0.93 14.18 9.47
CA SER A 63 0.36 14.20 10.17
C SER A 63 1.06 15.54 10.08
N GLN A 64 0.98 16.22 8.93
CA GLN A 64 1.54 17.55 8.74
C GLN A 64 0.82 18.59 9.60
N HIS A 65 -0.51 18.64 9.58
CA HIS A 65 -1.28 19.57 10.43
C HIS A 65 -1.09 19.30 11.92
N TYR A 66 -1.01 18.02 12.32
CA TYR A 66 -0.74 17.64 13.70
C TYR A 66 0.65 18.11 14.15
N GLY A 67 1.65 17.96 13.29
CA GLY A 67 3.01 18.43 13.54
C GLY A 67 3.10 19.96 13.62
N ALA A 68 2.36 20.67 12.77
CA ALA A 68 2.25 22.13 12.77
C ALA A 68 1.47 22.67 13.98
N LYS A 69 0.79 21.80 14.75
CA LYS A 69 -0.17 22.17 15.80
C LYS A 69 -1.33 23.01 15.29
N ASP A 70 -1.63 22.95 13.98
CA ASP A 70 -2.78 23.59 13.37
C ASP A 70 -4.00 22.67 13.53
N TYR A 71 -4.61 22.74 14.70
CA TYR A 71 -5.73 21.86 15.06
C TYR A 71 -7.02 22.19 14.29
N GLU A 72 -7.14 23.39 13.76
CA GLU A 72 -8.29 23.76 12.92
C GLU A 72 -8.22 23.07 11.56
N ARG A 73 -7.08 23.16 10.86
CA ARG A 73 -6.86 22.42 9.61
C ARG A 73 -6.85 20.92 9.83
N LEU A 74 -6.26 20.44 10.93
CA LEU A 74 -6.32 19.03 11.32
C LEU A 74 -7.76 18.53 11.36
N ARG A 75 -8.65 19.27 12.00
CA ARG A 75 -10.07 18.91 12.13
C ARG A 75 -10.78 18.95 10.78
N ARG A 76 -10.50 19.96 9.94
CA ARG A 76 -11.03 20.02 8.56
C ARG A 76 -10.57 18.83 7.73
N ALA A 77 -9.29 18.47 7.78
CA ALA A 77 -8.74 17.30 7.10
C ALA A 77 -9.37 15.99 7.59
N LEU A 78 -9.55 15.85 8.91
CA LEU A 78 -10.21 14.67 9.51
C LEU A 78 -11.67 14.54 9.03
N HIS A 79 -12.47 15.61 9.12
CA HIS A 79 -13.87 15.59 8.68
C HIS A 79 -13.98 15.32 7.18
N THR A 80 -13.13 15.95 6.36
CA THR A 80 -13.06 15.68 4.92
C THR A 80 -12.73 14.20 4.65
N THR A 81 -11.76 13.64 5.39
CA THR A 81 -11.37 12.22 5.25
C THR A 81 -12.53 11.28 5.56
N ILE A 82 -13.31 11.56 6.62
CA ILE A 82 -14.48 10.74 6.99
C ILE A 82 -15.52 10.75 5.88
N VAL A 83 -15.89 11.95 5.38
CA VAL A 83 -16.90 12.08 4.32
C VAL A 83 -16.41 11.40 3.03
N VAL A 84 -15.15 11.61 2.66
CA VAL A 84 -14.55 10.95 1.49
C VAL A 84 -14.56 9.43 1.64
N THR A 85 -14.23 8.91 2.83
CA THR A 85 -14.29 7.46 3.09
C THR A 85 -15.70 6.92 2.98
N ALA A 86 -16.70 7.64 3.49
CA ALA A 86 -18.11 7.25 3.34
C ALA A 86 -18.53 7.20 1.85
N VAL A 87 -18.19 8.23 1.08
CA VAL A 87 -18.46 8.26 -0.37
C VAL A 87 -17.75 7.13 -1.10
N LEU A 88 -16.45 6.93 -0.82
CA LEU A 88 -15.68 5.83 -1.42
C LEU A 88 -16.24 4.47 -1.03
N SER A 89 -16.74 4.31 0.19
CA SER A 89 -17.38 3.07 0.64
C SER A 89 -18.61 2.74 -0.18
N VAL A 90 -19.46 3.73 -0.42
CA VAL A 90 -20.66 3.56 -1.28
C VAL A 90 -20.24 3.24 -2.71
N LEU A 91 -19.30 4.00 -3.27
CA LEU A 91 -18.83 3.78 -4.64
C LEU A 91 -18.16 2.41 -4.79
N ALA A 92 -17.33 2.00 -3.84
CA ALA A 92 -16.65 0.70 -3.87
C ALA A 92 -17.65 -0.46 -3.70
N THR A 93 -18.69 -0.31 -2.86
CA THR A 93 -19.76 -1.29 -2.71
C THR A 93 -20.53 -1.44 -4.03
N VAL A 94 -21.03 -0.34 -4.60
CA VAL A 94 -21.80 -0.37 -5.85
C VAL A 94 -20.95 -0.91 -7.00
N ALA A 95 -19.76 -0.35 -7.19
CA ALA A 95 -18.85 -0.79 -8.25
C ALA A 95 -18.43 -2.25 -8.06
N GLY A 96 -18.11 -2.67 -6.84
CA GLY A 96 -17.72 -4.04 -6.53
C GLY A 96 -18.83 -5.03 -6.86
N ILE A 97 -20.06 -4.79 -6.41
CA ILE A 97 -21.19 -5.67 -6.67
C ILE A 97 -21.52 -5.73 -8.17
N VAL A 98 -21.59 -4.57 -8.85
CA VAL A 98 -21.91 -4.50 -10.29
C VAL A 98 -20.84 -5.18 -11.14
N LEU A 99 -19.57 -4.96 -10.81
CA LEU A 99 -18.44 -5.47 -11.58
C LEU A 99 -18.05 -6.91 -11.24
N THR A 100 -18.58 -7.52 -10.17
CA THR A 100 -18.24 -8.89 -9.74
C THR A 100 -18.40 -9.89 -10.88
N LYS A 101 -19.58 -9.98 -11.48
CA LYS A 101 -19.85 -10.94 -12.57
C LYS A 101 -19.01 -10.66 -13.84
N PRO A 102 -18.93 -9.41 -14.35
CA PRO A 102 -18.03 -9.07 -15.45
C PRO A 102 -16.59 -9.45 -15.20
N MET A 103 -16.05 -9.16 -14.00
CA MET A 103 -14.66 -9.45 -13.67
C MET A 103 -14.39 -10.96 -13.59
N LEU A 104 -15.27 -11.75 -12.98
CA LEU A 104 -15.15 -13.20 -12.95
C LEU A 104 -15.21 -13.82 -14.36
N ARG A 105 -16.02 -13.28 -15.27
CA ARG A 105 -16.06 -13.72 -16.68
C ARG A 105 -14.76 -13.34 -17.41
N LEU A 106 -14.26 -12.13 -17.20
CA LEU A 106 -12.99 -11.67 -17.80
C LEU A 106 -11.82 -12.55 -17.36
N MET A 107 -11.83 -13.02 -16.11
CA MET A 107 -10.82 -13.94 -15.58
C MET A 107 -11.02 -15.40 -16.03
N SER A 108 -12.03 -15.69 -16.88
CA SER A 108 -12.34 -17.05 -17.34
C SER A 108 -12.54 -18.05 -16.18
N THR A 109 -13.17 -17.58 -15.10
CA THR A 109 -13.41 -18.41 -13.91
C THR A 109 -14.23 -19.65 -14.29
N PRO A 110 -13.77 -20.88 -13.94
CA PRO A 110 -14.48 -22.12 -14.24
C PRO A 110 -15.92 -22.14 -13.71
N LYS A 111 -16.82 -22.82 -14.43
CA LYS A 111 -18.27 -22.81 -14.11
C LYS A 111 -18.60 -23.39 -12.73
N ASP A 112 -17.85 -24.38 -12.28
CA ASP A 112 -17.96 -25.04 -10.98
C ASP A 112 -17.57 -24.12 -9.82
N VAL A 113 -16.61 -23.21 -10.04
CA VAL A 113 -16.13 -22.24 -9.04
C VAL A 113 -16.89 -20.91 -9.10
N PHE A 114 -17.47 -20.55 -10.26
CA PHE A 114 -18.07 -19.25 -10.54
C PHE A 114 -19.17 -18.86 -9.53
N GLY A 115 -20.03 -19.80 -9.16
CA GLY A 115 -21.14 -19.56 -8.22
C GLY A 115 -20.61 -19.15 -6.84
N GLN A 116 -19.65 -19.88 -6.31
CA GLN A 116 -19.04 -19.63 -5.01
C GLN A 116 -18.20 -18.33 -5.01
N ALA A 117 -17.43 -18.07 -6.05
CA ALA A 117 -16.66 -16.86 -6.22
C ALA A 117 -17.58 -15.61 -6.30
N ASN A 118 -18.68 -15.71 -7.05
CA ASN A 118 -19.68 -14.63 -7.12
C ASN A 118 -20.34 -14.36 -5.77
N THR A 119 -20.71 -15.39 -5.02
CA THR A 119 -21.29 -15.25 -3.68
C THR A 119 -20.30 -14.58 -2.73
N TYR A 120 -19.06 -15.07 -2.69
CA TYR A 120 -18.01 -14.50 -1.85
C TYR A 120 -17.77 -13.01 -2.13
N LEU A 121 -17.52 -12.66 -3.40
CA LEU A 121 -17.25 -11.27 -3.79
C LEU A 121 -18.44 -10.35 -3.55
N THR A 122 -19.67 -10.80 -3.83
CA THR A 122 -20.86 -9.99 -3.61
C THR A 122 -21.04 -9.64 -2.13
N ILE A 123 -20.87 -10.62 -1.23
CA ILE A 123 -20.91 -10.40 0.21
C ILE A 123 -19.76 -9.50 0.65
N TYR A 124 -18.55 -9.81 0.20
CA TYR A 124 -17.36 -9.04 0.56
C TYR A 124 -17.50 -7.56 0.18
N PHE A 125 -17.94 -7.28 -1.06
CA PHE A 125 -18.13 -5.91 -1.52
C PHE A 125 -19.33 -5.21 -0.86
N ALA A 126 -20.36 -5.94 -0.49
CA ALA A 126 -21.45 -5.38 0.33
C ALA A 126 -20.96 -4.88 1.70
N GLY A 127 -19.92 -5.52 2.25
CA GLY A 127 -19.32 -5.16 3.54
C GLY A 127 -18.00 -4.40 3.47
N ILE A 128 -17.51 -4.00 2.28
CA ILE A 128 -16.19 -3.37 2.11
C ILE A 128 -16.04 -2.05 2.88
N SER A 129 -17.15 -1.40 3.21
CA SER A 129 -17.17 -0.18 4.02
C SER A 129 -16.51 -0.37 5.39
N GLY A 130 -16.66 -1.54 6.02
CA GLY A 130 -15.97 -1.87 7.28
C GLY A 130 -14.45 -1.80 7.12
N LEU A 131 -13.91 -2.41 6.08
CA LEU A 131 -12.49 -2.36 5.77
C LEU A 131 -11.99 -0.94 5.50
N LEU A 132 -12.74 -0.15 4.71
CA LEU A 132 -12.34 1.21 4.36
C LEU A 132 -12.35 2.14 5.57
N ILE A 133 -13.35 2.03 6.42
CA ILE A 133 -13.45 2.81 7.67
C ILE A 133 -12.31 2.40 8.61
N TYR A 134 -12.04 1.10 8.78
CA TYR A 134 -10.91 0.62 9.57
C TYR A 134 -9.58 1.17 9.02
N ASN A 135 -9.32 1.08 7.72
CA ASN A 135 -8.07 1.59 7.13
C ASN A 135 -7.92 3.11 7.33
N MET A 136 -9.01 3.85 7.21
CA MET A 136 -9.04 5.31 7.45
C MET A 136 -8.74 5.62 8.93
N GLY A 137 -9.48 5.03 9.86
CA GLY A 137 -9.31 5.25 11.30
C GLY A 137 -7.90 4.90 11.77
N SER A 138 -7.38 3.74 11.35
CA SER A 138 -6.00 3.33 11.56
C SER A 138 -5.00 4.33 10.97
N GLY A 139 -5.27 4.87 9.78
CA GLY A 139 -4.47 5.90 9.15
C GLY A 139 -4.41 7.18 9.97
N VAL A 140 -5.55 7.65 10.46
CA VAL A 140 -5.67 8.83 11.35
C VAL A 140 -4.91 8.60 12.66
N LEU A 141 -5.13 7.48 13.34
CA LEU A 141 -4.46 7.16 14.60
C LEU A 141 -2.93 7.10 14.43
N ARG A 142 -2.47 6.47 13.36
CA ARG A 142 -1.03 6.47 13.03
C ARG A 142 -0.50 7.86 12.71
N ALA A 143 -1.26 8.70 12.00
CA ALA A 143 -0.84 10.05 11.63
C ALA A 143 -0.60 10.94 12.86
N VAL A 144 -1.35 10.74 13.94
CA VAL A 144 -1.17 11.45 15.22
C VAL A 144 -0.18 10.75 16.18
N GLY A 145 0.49 9.70 15.71
CA GLY A 145 1.55 9.02 16.47
C GLY A 145 1.08 7.82 17.32
N ASN A 146 -0.18 7.42 17.22
CA ASN A 146 -0.69 6.26 17.96
C ASN A 146 -0.79 5.02 17.05
N SER A 147 0.20 4.14 17.13
CA SER A 147 0.22 2.86 16.40
C SER A 147 -0.27 1.67 17.23
N ARG A 148 -0.46 1.84 18.56
CA ARG A 148 -0.86 0.75 19.46
C ARG A 148 -2.35 0.43 19.35
N LEU A 149 -3.20 1.45 19.27
CA LEU A 149 -4.65 1.25 19.13
C LEU A 149 -5.03 0.50 17.84
N PRO A 150 -4.53 0.89 16.64
CA PRO A 150 -4.75 0.09 15.43
C PRO A 150 -4.31 -1.37 15.57
N LEU A 151 -3.18 -1.64 16.25
CA LEU A 151 -2.75 -3.01 16.52
C LEU A 151 -3.77 -3.79 17.36
N TYR A 152 -4.24 -3.21 18.48
CA TYR A 152 -5.21 -3.90 19.33
C TYR A 152 -6.52 -4.20 18.59
N PHE A 153 -7.01 -3.27 17.79
CA PHE A 153 -8.21 -3.49 16.98
C PHE A 153 -8.00 -4.53 15.87
N LEU A 154 -6.81 -4.57 15.27
CA LEU A 154 -6.48 -5.59 14.29
C LEU A 154 -6.36 -6.98 14.93
N CYS A 155 -5.73 -7.10 16.11
CA CYS A 155 -5.66 -8.37 16.82
C CYS A 155 -7.07 -8.86 17.20
N LEU A 156 -7.92 -7.96 17.68
CA LEU A 156 -9.32 -8.30 17.99
C LEU A 156 -10.09 -8.73 16.74
N CYS A 157 -9.91 -7.99 15.63
CA CYS A 157 -10.49 -8.34 14.33
C CYS A 157 -10.09 -9.74 13.89
N ALA A 158 -8.78 -10.04 13.95
CA ALA A 158 -8.26 -11.35 13.58
C ALA A 158 -8.81 -12.49 14.45
N MET A 159 -8.87 -12.28 15.75
CA MET A 159 -9.43 -13.29 16.67
C MET A 159 -10.93 -13.50 16.42
N LEU A 160 -11.70 -12.44 16.28
CA LEU A 160 -13.13 -12.51 15.96
C LEU A 160 -13.38 -13.19 14.63
N ASN A 161 -12.61 -12.84 13.61
CA ASN A 161 -12.72 -13.45 12.28
C ASN A 161 -12.53 -14.97 12.35
N VAL A 162 -11.45 -15.45 12.99
CA VAL A 162 -11.20 -16.90 13.15
C VAL A 162 -12.36 -17.59 13.88
N VAL A 163 -12.85 -17.01 14.98
CA VAL A 163 -13.99 -17.59 15.74
C VAL A 163 -15.26 -17.61 14.88
N LEU A 164 -15.56 -16.53 14.18
CA LEU A 164 -16.74 -16.43 13.32
C LEU A 164 -16.66 -17.36 12.12
N ASP A 165 -15.47 -17.53 11.52
CA ASP A 165 -15.25 -18.52 10.46
C ASP A 165 -15.61 -19.92 10.92
N LEU A 166 -15.10 -20.34 12.08
CA LEU A 166 -15.41 -21.65 12.63
C LEU A 166 -16.91 -21.82 12.92
N VAL A 167 -17.55 -20.79 13.48
CA VAL A 167 -18.99 -20.81 13.78
C VAL A 167 -19.81 -20.87 12.51
N PHE A 168 -19.56 -19.96 11.55
CA PHE A 168 -20.40 -19.88 10.33
C PHE A 168 -20.15 -21.02 9.35
N VAL A 169 -18.90 -21.51 9.28
CA VAL A 169 -18.55 -22.60 8.37
C VAL A 169 -18.88 -23.96 8.98
N ILE A 170 -18.52 -24.21 10.27
CA ILE A 170 -18.66 -25.52 10.87
C ILE A 170 -20.04 -25.68 11.52
N ALA A 171 -20.46 -24.74 12.39
CA ALA A 171 -21.70 -24.88 13.13
C ALA A 171 -22.94 -24.60 12.26
N PHE A 172 -22.88 -23.59 11.37
CA PHE A 172 -24.01 -23.20 10.53
C PHE A 172 -23.96 -23.77 9.11
N GLY A 173 -22.81 -24.28 8.65
CA GLY A 173 -22.66 -24.88 7.33
C GLY A 173 -22.81 -23.90 6.16
N TRP A 174 -22.54 -22.60 6.38
CA TRP A 174 -22.72 -21.57 5.36
C TRP A 174 -21.64 -21.56 4.27
N GLY A 175 -20.63 -22.44 4.34
CA GLY A 175 -19.58 -22.57 3.35
C GLY A 175 -18.85 -21.26 3.07
N VAL A 176 -18.64 -20.93 1.79
CA VAL A 176 -17.93 -19.71 1.35
C VAL A 176 -18.63 -18.42 1.81
N ALA A 177 -19.96 -18.41 1.87
CA ALA A 177 -20.71 -17.25 2.37
C ALA A 177 -20.41 -16.99 3.85
N GLY A 178 -20.23 -18.06 4.65
CA GLY A 178 -19.85 -17.96 6.06
C GLY A 178 -18.55 -17.23 6.27
N VAL A 179 -17.52 -17.57 5.49
CA VAL A 179 -16.20 -16.89 5.55
C VAL A 179 -16.32 -15.42 5.15
N ALA A 180 -17.08 -15.11 4.09
CA ALA A 180 -17.29 -13.73 3.70
C ALA A 180 -18.01 -12.92 4.80
N TYR A 181 -19.04 -13.48 5.43
CA TYR A 181 -19.74 -12.83 6.55
C TYR A 181 -18.84 -12.66 7.78
N ALA A 182 -18.03 -13.65 8.12
CA ALA A 182 -17.08 -13.56 9.23
C ALA A 182 -16.07 -12.42 9.01
N THR A 183 -15.52 -12.32 7.80
CA THR A 183 -14.58 -11.27 7.43
C THR A 183 -15.21 -9.88 7.54
N ILE A 184 -16.38 -9.64 6.96
CA ILE A 184 -17.01 -8.32 6.98
C ILE A 184 -17.48 -7.94 8.38
N LEU A 185 -18.02 -8.89 9.17
CA LEU A 185 -18.50 -8.62 10.51
C LEU A 185 -17.35 -8.24 11.46
N SER A 186 -16.24 -8.98 11.43
CA SER A 186 -15.04 -8.66 12.22
C SER A 186 -14.45 -7.29 11.85
N GLN A 187 -14.47 -6.94 10.56
CA GLN A 187 -14.03 -5.62 10.08
C GLN A 187 -14.97 -4.50 10.54
N PHE A 188 -16.28 -4.70 10.51
CA PHE A 188 -17.24 -3.72 11.03
C PHE A 188 -17.09 -3.48 12.53
N ILE A 189 -16.87 -4.53 13.32
CA ILE A 189 -16.62 -4.40 14.76
C ILE A 189 -15.37 -3.56 15.00
N SER A 190 -14.28 -3.84 14.29
CA SER A 190 -13.03 -3.07 14.44
C SER A 190 -13.18 -1.62 13.96
N ALA A 191 -13.86 -1.39 12.84
CA ALA A 191 -14.19 -0.07 12.35
C ALA A 191 -15.05 0.72 13.35
N GLY A 192 -16.04 0.06 13.95
CA GLY A 192 -16.88 0.65 15.01
C GLY A 192 -16.07 1.08 16.23
N LEU A 193 -15.14 0.25 16.69
CA LEU A 193 -14.24 0.57 17.79
C LEU A 193 -13.32 1.75 17.46
N GLU A 194 -12.78 1.83 16.25
CA GLU A 194 -11.96 2.97 15.83
C GLU A 194 -12.77 4.27 15.79
N ILE A 195 -13.96 4.25 15.19
CA ILE A 195 -14.87 5.40 15.18
C ILE A 195 -15.25 5.80 16.59
N PHE A 196 -15.55 4.86 17.48
CA PHE A 196 -15.85 5.12 18.87
C PHE A 196 -14.70 5.85 19.58
N VAL A 197 -13.45 5.37 19.42
CA VAL A 197 -12.28 6.01 20.02
C VAL A 197 -12.01 7.38 19.41
N LEU A 198 -12.18 7.55 18.10
CA LEU A 198 -12.01 8.84 17.43
C LEU A 198 -13.15 9.84 17.74
N SER A 199 -14.32 9.35 18.16
CA SER A 199 -15.47 10.20 18.52
C SER A 199 -15.49 10.58 20.00
N ARG A 200 -14.66 9.93 20.84
CA ARG A 200 -14.70 10.11 22.29
C ARG A 200 -13.48 10.89 22.81
N GLY A 201 -13.74 11.78 23.75
CA GLY A 201 -12.72 12.60 24.40
C GLY A 201 -12.60 13.99 23.79
N ASP A 202 -11.68 14.78 24.34
CA ASP A 202 -11.44 16.19 23.92
C ASP A 202 -10.04 16.34 23.31
N LYS A 203 -9.71 15.43 22.40
CA LYS A 203 -8.44 15.46 21.66
C LYS A 203 -8.54 16.34 20.41
N PRO A 204 -7.46 16.94 19.93
CA PRO A 204 -7.49 17.77 18.71
C PRO A 204 -8.03 17.04 17.48
N TYR A 205 -7.92 15.70 17.47
CA TYR A 205 -8.39 14.81 16.40
C TYR A 205 -9.69 14.05 16.76
N THR A 206 -10.51 14.59 17.67
CA THR A 206 -11.83 14.02 17.96
C THR A 206 -12.85 14.43 16.89
N ILE A 207 -13.61 13.44 16.40
CA ILE A 207 -14.67 13.66 15.41
C ILE A 207 -15.83 14.39 16.07
N LYS A 208 -16.20 15.55 15.50
CA LYS A 208 -17.40 16.32 15.90
C LYS A 208 -18.47 16.14 14.82
N TRP A 209 -19.36 15.18 15.00
CA TRP A 209 -20.38 14.77 14.02
C TRP A 209 -21.28 15.92 13.53
N HIS A 210 -21.62 16.88 14.41
CA HIS A 210 -22.44 18.04 14.05
C HIS A 210 -21.72 19.08 13.17
N HIS A 211 -20.40 18.97 13.03
CA HIS A 211 -19.57 19.90 12.26
C HIS A 211 -18.89 19.25 11.06
N LEU A 212 -19.41 18.10 10.59
CA LEU A 212 -18.87 17.43 9.41
C LEU A 212 -19.04 18.35 8.18
N ARG A 213 -17.92 18.78 7.64
CA ARG A 213 -17.86 19.59 6.41
C ARG A 213 -16.70 19.13 5.55
N VAL A 214 -16.89 19.12 4.24
CA VAL A 214 -15.82 18.86 3.28
C VAL A 214 -15.09 20.15 2.99
N SER A 215 -13.80 20.19 3.26
CA SER A 215 -12.91 21.26 2.82
C SER A 215 -12.31 20.87 1.46
N VAL A 216 -12.59 21.65 0.43
CA VAL A 216 -12.07 21.42 -0.93
C VAL A 216 -10.54 21.49 -0.96
N GLU A 217 -9.96 22.39 -0.14
CA GLU A 217 -8.51 22.54 -0.02
C GLU A 217 -7.86 21.24 0.50
N GLU A 218 -8.39 20.72 1.62
CA GLU A 218 -7.90 19.49 2.23
C GLU A 218 -8.15 18.26 1.32
N LEU A 219 -9.32 18.22 0.68
CA LEU A 219 -9.64 17.17 -0.30
C LEU A 219 -8.64 17.16 -1.46
N LYS A 220 -8.34 18.33 -2.02
CA LYS A 220 -7.35 18.45 -3.12
C LYS A 220 -5.98 17.95 -2.70
N GLN A 221 -5.55 18.24 -1.47
CA GLN A 221 -4.27 17.76 -0.92
C GLN A 221 -4.28 16.25 -0.72
N ILE A 222 -5.33 15.70 -0.09
CA ILE A 222 -5.50 14.26 0.14
C ILE A 222 -5.46 13.49 -1.18
N VAL A 223 -6.21 13.93 -2.17
CA VAL A 223 -6.25 13.30 -3.50
C VAL A 223 -4.91 13.46 -4.24
N ARG A 224 -4.28 14.64 -4.18
CA ARG A 224 -2.97 14.88 -4.82
C ARG A 224 -1.88 13.97 -4.29
N ILE A 225 -1.93 13.59 -3.02
CA ILE A 225 -0.95 12.69 -2.39
C ILE A 225 -1.39 11.24 -2.52
N GLY A 226 -2.66 10.95 -2.29
CA GLY A 226 -3.19 9.59 -2.18
C GLY A 226 -3.42 8.91 -3.53
N MET A 227 -4.06 9.60 -4.48
CA MET A 227 -4.41 9.03 -5.77
C MET A 227 -3.21 8.48 -6.55
N PRO A 228 -2.08 9.23 -6.69
CA PRO A 228 -0.92 8.69 -7.38
C PRO A 228 -0.38 7.40 -6.74
N SER A 229 -0.39 7.33 -5.40
CA SER A 229 0.08 6.15 -4.67
C SER A 229 -0.84 4.94 -4.84
N GLY A 230 -2.16 5.14 -4.82
CA GLY A 230 -3.15 4.08 -5.05
C GLY A 230 -3.08 3.53 -6.47
N VAL A 231 -3.03 4.42 -7.47
CA VAL A 231 -2.88 4.05 -8.88
C VAL A 231 -1.56 3.30 -9.11
N GLN A 232 -0.45 3.78 -8.54
CA GLN A 232 0.84 3.11 -8.62
C GLN A 232 0.76 1.68 -8.09
N GLN A 233 0.13 1.48 -6.94
CA GLN A 233 -0.02 0.15 -6.35
C GLN A 233 -0.84 -0.80 -7.26
N ALA A 234 -1.97 -0.33 -7.78
CA ALA A 234 -2.81 -1.09 -8.69
C ALA A 234 -2.07 -1.48 -9.98
N ILE A 235 -1.38 -0.54 -10.62
CA ILE A 235 -0.61 -0.79 -11.85
C ILE A 235 0.57 -1.73 -11.58
N THR A 236 1.26 -1.58 -10.45
CA THR A 236 2.37 -2.47 -10.08
C THR A 236 1.88 -3.91 -9.87
N SER A 237 0.72 -4.09 -9.21
CA SER A 237 0.09 -5.40 -9.03
C SER A 237 -0.27 -6.03 -10.38
N PHE A 238 -0.82 -5.24 -11.30
CA PHE A 238 -1.11 -5.68 -12.67
C PHE A 238 0.17 -6.08 -13.42
N SER A 239 1.24 -5.30 -13.29
CA SER A 239 2.55 -5.63 -13.89
C SER A 239 3.13 -6.96 -13.38
N ASN A 240 2.85 -7.36 -12.13
CA ASN A 240 3.30 -8.63 -11.60
C ASN A 240 2.63 -9.84 -12.29
N VAL A 241 1.42 -9.68 -12.83
CA VAL A 241 0.75 -10.73 -13.63
C VAL A 241 1.56 -11.06 -14.88
N PHE A 242 2.12 -10.04 -15.54
CA PHE A 242 3.00 -10.28 -16.70
C PHE A 242 4.29 -10.99 -16.29
N VAL A 243 4.89 -10.61 -15.17
CA VAL A 243 6.09 -11.32 -14.68
C VAL A 243 5.78 -12.79 -14.43
N GLN A 244 4.61 -13.10 -13.86
CA GLN A 244 4.16 -14.47 -13.66
C GLN A 244 4.12 -15.27 -14.96
N SER A 245 3.73 -14.68 -16.09
CA SER A 245 3.71 -15.39 -17.38
C SER A 245 5.12 -15.78 -17.86
N TYR A 246 6.15 -14.99 -17.56
CA TYR A 246 7.53 -15.33 -17.86
C TYR A 246 8.05 -16.47 -16.95
N ILE A 247 7.60 -16.54 -15.70
CA ILE A 247 7.94 -17.63 -14.78
C ILE A 247 7.25 -18.92 -15.22
N ASN A 248 6.00 -18.83 -15.66
CA ASN A 248 5.22 -20.00 -16.11
C ASN A 248 5.85 -20.72 -17.32
N TYR A 249 6.65 -20.01 -18.11
CA TYR A 249 7.39 -20.59 -19.24
C TYR A 249 8.33 -21.74 -18.83
N PHE A 250 8.86 -21.71 -17.60
CA PHE A 250 9.80 -22.73 -17.09
C PHE A 250 9.12 -23.97 -16.52
N GLY A 251 7.79 -24.09 -16.65
CA GLY A 251 7.03 -25.26 -16.26
C GLY A 251 6.49 -25.24 -14.84
N THR A 252 5.79 -26.33 -14.49
CA THR A 252 5.00 -26.42 -13.24
C THR A 252 5.85 -26.42 -11.98
N ALA A 253 7.02 -27.06 -12.00
CA ALA A 253 7.94 -27.07 -10.86
C ALA A 253 8.46 -25.66 -10.52
N CYS A 254 8.80 -24.87 -11.56
CA CYS A 254 9.21 -23.48 -11.40
C CYS A 254 8.06 -22.61 -10.84
N MET A 255 6.83 -22.80 -11.35
CA MET A 255 5.64 -22.10 -10.83
C MET A 255 5.39 -22.42 -9.36
N ALA A 256 5.50 -23.69 -8.96
CA ALA A 256 5.34 -24.12 -7.57
C ALA A 256 6.47 -23.57 -6.68
N GLY A 257 7.71 -23.57 -7.16
CA GLY A 257 8.87 -22.99 -6.48
C GLY A 257 8.70 -21.47 -6.27
N TRP A 258 8.23 -20.75 -7.29
CA TRP A 258 7.88 -19.33 -7.18
C TRP A 258 6.76 -19.07 -6.17
N SER A 259 5.70 -19.90 -6.19
CA SER A 259 4.59 -19.78 -5.23
C SER A 259 5.07 -19.96 -3.79
N SER A 260 5.92 -20.94 -3.53
CA SER A 260 6.51 -21.20 -2.21
C SER A 260 7.41 -20.05 -1.77
N TYR A 261 8.27 -19.54 -2.67
CA TYR A 261 9.08 -18.35 -2.44
C TYR A 261 8.23 -17.12 -2.11
N SER A 262 7.16 -16.86 -2.86
CA SER A 262 6.30 -15.68 -2.67
C SER A 262 5.61 -15.66 -1.31
N LYS A 263 5.33 -16.82 -0.72
CA LYS A 263 4.79 -16.90 0.65
C LYS A 263 5.83 -16.51 1.70
N LEU A 264 7.10 -16.85 1.47
CA LEU A 264 8.20 -16.48 2.34
C LEU A 264 8.59 -15.00 2.18
N ASP A 265 8.49 -14.47 0.96
CA ASP A 265 8.80 -13.10 0.58
C ASP A 265 8.06 -12.06 1.42
N VAL A 266 6.80 -12.31 1.75
CA VAL A 266 5.96 -11.44 2.59
C VAL A 266 6.64 -11.12 3.94
N PHE A 267 7.35 -12.08 4.54
CA PHE A 267 8.02 -11.87 5.83
C PHE A 267 9.22 -10.91 5.73
N LEU A 268 9.84 -10.77 4.56
CA LEU A 268 10.86 -9.75 4.29
C LEU A 268 10.24 -8.37 4.05
N LEU A 269 9.08 -8.32 3.38
CA LEU A 269 8.41 -7.07 3.02
C LEU A 269 7.75 -6.37 4.22
N ILE A 270 7.16 -7.11 5.16
CA ILE A 270 6.42 -6.56 6.30
C ILE A 270 7.23 -5.56 7.14
N PRO A 271 8.44 -5.88 7.63
CA PRO A 271 9.23 -4.94 8.42
C PRO A 271 9.60 -3.69 7.64
N MET A 272 9.98 -3.82 6.36
CA MET A 272 10.33 -2.69 5.51
C MET A 272 9.14 -1.73 5.30
N GLN A 273 7.97 -2.26 4.99
CA GLN A 273 6.75 -1.46 4.81
C GLN A 273 6.34 -0.76 6.10
N SER A 274 6.45 -1.43 7.25
CA SER A 274 6.15 -0.86 8.56
C SER A 274 7.07 0.29 8.91
N ILE A 275 8.38 0.14 8.69
CA ILE A 275 9.37 1.20 8.94
C ILE A 275 9.17 2.37 7.97
N ALA A 276 8.85 2.09 6.70
CA ALA A 276 8.55 3.12 5.71
C ALA A 276 7.29 3.92 6.08
N MET A 277 6.25 3.26 6.56
CA MET A 277 5.01 3.90 7.04
C MET A 277 5.30 4.79 8.26
N ALA A 278 6.08 4.28 9.22
CA ALA A 278 6.52 5.06 10.38
C ALA A 278 7.36 6.27 9.97
N SER A 279 8.28 6.11 9.01
CA SER A 279 9.08 7.18 8.45
C SER A 279 8.20 8.25 7.78
N THR A 280 7.19 7.85 7.00
CA THR A 280 6.25 8.77 6.36
C THR A 280 5.55 9.65 7.39
N THR A 281 5.00 9.07 8.44
CA THR A 281 4.33 9.80 9.54
C THR A 281 5.31 10.72 10.27
N PHE A 282 6.49 10.21 10.63
CA PHE A 282 7.50 10.99 11.33
C PHE A 282 7.97 12.20 10.52
N VAL A 283 8.23 12.00 9.22
CA VAL A 283 8.61 13.07 8.30
C VAL A 283 7.46 14.07 8.17
N GLY A 284 6.22 13.61 7.98
CA GLY A 284 5.05 14.48 7.87
C GLY A 284 4.87 15.38 9.09
N GLN A 285 4.95 14.83 10.30
CA GLN A 285 4.86 15.61 11.54
C GLN A 285 6.01 16.61 11.69
N ASN A 286 7.25 16.20 11.42
CA ASN A 286 8.39 17.12 11.57
C ASN A 286 8.45 18.16 10.44
N TYR A 287 8.00 17.83 9.24
CA TYR A 287 7.84 18.78 8.15
C TYR A 287 6.78 19.83 8.48
N GLY A 288 5.62 19.41 8.95
CA GLY A 288 4.58 20.33 9.44
C GLY A 288 5.06 21.23 10.59
N ALA A 289 5.90 20.71 11.49
CA ALA A 289 6.49 21.46 12.58
C ALA A 289 7.66 22.38 12.14
N GLY A 290 8.05 22.39 10.87
CA GLY A 290 9.22 23.12 10.37
C GLY A 290 10.57 22.55 10.79
N LYS A 291 10.63 21.34 11.38
CA LYS A 291 11.83 20.70 11.94
C LYS A 291 12.49 19.78 10.92
N LEU A 292 13.02 20.37 9.83
CA LEU A 292 13.59 19.61 8.69
C LEU A 292 14.78 18.75 9.07
N ASP A 293 15.68 19.24 9.94
CA ASP A 293 16.87 18.48 10.36
C ASP A 293 16.45 17.22 11.15
N ARG A 294 15.42 17.34 12.01
CA ARG A 294 14.86 16.20 12.71
C ARG A 294 14.20 15.21 11.75
N ALA A 295 13.53 15.71 10.71
CA ALA A 295 12.96 14.84 9.66
C ALA A 295 14.06 14.07 8.92
N ARG A 296 15.19 14.72 8.53
CA ARG A 296 16.36 14.07 7.89
C ARG A 296 16.96 12.99 8.77
N GLU A 297 17.21 13.33 10.04
CA GLU A 297 17.79 12.36 10.99
C GLU A 297 16.86 11.16 11.15
N GLY A 298 15.53 11.37 11.21
CA GLY A 298 14.53 10.32 11.22
C GLY A 298 14.60 9.43 9.99
N VAL A 299 14.73 9.98 8.80
CA VAL A 299 14.90 9.20 7.56
C VAL A 299 16.19 8.38 7.59
N LYS A 300 17.33 8.99 8.00
CA LYS A 300 18.62 8.30 8.11
C LYS A 300 18.53 7.12 9.08
N ARG A 301 17.97 7.32 10.27
CA ARG A 301 17.78 6.25 11.26
C ARG A 301 16.82 5.17 10.76
N SER A 302 15.70 5.56 10.15
CA SER A 302 14.74 4.60 9.56
C SER A 302 15.40 3.75 8.49
N LEU A 303 16.24 4.34 7.63
CA LEU A 303 16.97 3.61 6.60
C LEU A 303 17.98 2.64 7.23
N THR A 304 18.77 3.08 8.20
CA THR A 304 19.76 2.23 8.90
C THR A 304 19.06 1.03 9.55
N PHE A 305 17.97 1.25 10.29
CA PHE A 305 17.21 0.16 10.92
C PHE A 305 16.58 -0.78 9.90
N SER A 306 16.00 -0.21 8.82
CA SER A 306 15.40 -1.02 7.75
C SER A 306 16.45 -1.93 7.10
N VAL A 307 17.63 -1.38 6.78
CA VAL A 307 18.73 -2.14 6.17
C VAL A 307 19.25 -3.23 7.12
N ILE A 308 19.46 -2.94 8.40
CA ILE A 308 19.96 -3.92 9.38
C ILE A 308 18.97 -5.08 9.53
N ILE A 309 17.68 -4.76 9.75
CA ILE A 309 16.64 -5.78 9.93
C ILE A 309 16.48 -6.62 8.65
N THR A 310 16.44 -5.96 7.50
CA THR A 310 16.30 -6.65 6.21
C THR A 310 17.52 -7.53 5.93
N ALA A 311 18.72 -7.05 6.18
CA ALA A 311 19.95 -7.83 6.00
C ALA A 311 19.95 -9.08 6.89
N ALA A 312 19.58 -8.94 8.18
CA ALA A 312 19.47 -10.07 9.10
C ALA A 312 18.45 -11.11 8.62
N LEU A 313 17.26 -10.66 8.19
CA LEU A 313 16.23 -11.54 7.65
C LEU A 313 16.64 -12.20 6.33
N CYS A 314 17.35 -11.49 5.43
CA CYS A 314 17.89 -12.05 4.20
C CYS A 314 18.90 -13.16 4.48
N VAL A 315 19.81 -12.95 5.45
CA VAL A 315 20.79 -13.97 5.86
C VAL A 315 20.06 -15.23 6.37
N VAL A 316 19.08 -15.05 7.27
CA VAL A 316 18.28 -16.17 7.79
C VAL A 316 17.55 -16.90 6.65
N MET A 317 16.92 -16.16 5.74
CA MET A 317 16.16 -16.71 4.62
C MET A 317 17.06 -17.47 3.64
N VAL A 318 18.26 -16.96 3.33
CA VAL A 318 19.21 -17.62 2.45
C VAL A 318 19.83 -18.87 3.10
N LEU A 319 20.18 -18.81 4.39
CA LEU A 319 20.73 -19.96 5.11
C LEU A 319 19.70 -21.07 5.31
N LEU A 320 18.46 -20.71 5.62
CA LEU A 320 17.37 -21.66 5.87
C LEU A 320 16.49 -21.91 4.65
N ARG A 321 16.91 -21.52 3.43
CA ARG A 321 16.08 -21.60 2.23
C ARG A 321 15.48 -23.00 1.97
N VAL A 322 16.26 -24.06 2.13
CA VAL A 322 15.78 -25.42 1.90
C VAL A 322 14.80 -25.88 2.99
N PRO A 323 15.10 -25.80 4.29
CA PRO A 323 14.13 -26.09 5.34
C PRO A 323 12.83 -25.30 5.25
N LEU A 324 12.91 -23.99 4.93
CA LEU A 324 11.73 -23.15 4.78
C LEU A 324 10.85 -23.55 3.60
N LEU A 325 11.44 -23.93 2.47
CA LEU A 325 10.70 -24.39 1.29
C LEU A 325 10.04 -25.75 1.53
N LYS A 326 10.71 -26.66 2.27
CA LYS A 326 10.12 -27.94 2.67
C LYS A 326 8.84 -27.83 3.49
N LEU A 327 8.58 -26.69 4.14
CA LEU A 327 7.30 -26.44 4.80
C LEU A 327 6.12 -26.36 3.82
N PHE A 328 6.40 -26.11 2.54
CA PHE A 328 5.37 -25.91 1.52
C PHE A 328 5.31 -27.02 0.47
N ASN A 329 6.44 -27.67 0.19
CA ASN A 329 6.52 -28.71 -0.81
C ASN A 329 7.74 -29.61 -0.57
N ASP A 330 7.57 -30.94 -0.77
CA ASP A 330 8.63 -31.94 -0.61
C ASP A 330 9.31 -32.31 -1.93
N ASP A 331 8.79 -31.85 -3.09
CA ASP A 331 9.35 -32.13 -4.40
C ASP A 331 10.74 -31.49 -4.56
N PRO A 332 11.80 -32.27 -4.83
CA PRO A 332 13.17 -31.76 -4.96
C PRO A 332 13.32 -30.68 -6.06
N GLU A 333 12.60 -30.82 -7.19
CA GLU A 333 12.66 -29.85 -8.29
C GLU A 333 12.03 -28.52 -7.91
N VAL A 334 10.89 -28.55 -7.22
CA VAL A 334 10.21 -27.35 -6.68
C VAL A 334 11.09 -26.64 -5.67
N ILE A 335 11.74 -27.40 -4.77
CA ILE A 335 12.66 -26.87 -3.77
C ILE A 335 13.88 -26.22 -4.44
N ASP A 336 14.44 -26.83 -5.48
CA ASP A 336 15.58 -26.30 -6.22
C ASP A 336 15.25 -24.93 -6.87
N TYR A 337 14.12 -24.85 -7.59
CA TYR A 337 13.67 -23.56 -8.14
C TYR A 337 13.41 -22.51 -7.06
N GLY A 338 12.71 -22.86 -5.99
CA GLY A 338 12.46 -21.98 -4.87
C GLY A 338 13.75 -21.47 -4.21
N ALA A 339 14.73 -22.36 -3.99
CA ALA A 339 16.03 -22.04 -3.43
C ALA A 339 16.85 -21.11 -4.33
N LYS A 340 16.76 -21.29 -5.66
CA LYS A 340 17.37 -20.40 -6.64
C LYS A 340 16.72 -19.01 -6.59
N PHE A 341 15.38 -18.90 -6.52
CA PHE A 341 14.69 -17.60 -6.35
C PHE A 341 15.14 -16.92 -5.08
N ILE A 342 15.16 -17.61 -3.93
CA ILE A 342 15.63 -17.03 -2.67
C ILE A 342 17.07 -16.52 -2.79
N ALA A 343 17.98 -17.33 -3.34
CA ALA A 343 19.39 -16.96 -3.45
C ALA A 343 19.63 -15.76 -4.37
N LEU A 344 18.88 -15.68 -5.49
CA LEU A 344 19.05 -14.62 -6.49
C LEU A 344 18.37 -13.30 -6.09
N ILE A 345 17.22 -13.37 -5.41
CA ILE A 345 16.39 -12.17 -5.16
C ILE A 345 16.63 -11.61 -3.76
N SER A 346 16.74 -12.48 -2.73
CA SER A 346 16.76 -12.02 -1.34
C SER A 346 17.85 -11.01 -1.00
N PRO A 347 19.10 -11.10 -1.50
CA PRO A 347 20.13 -10.10 -1.19
C PRO A 347 19.76 -8.67 -1.60
N PHE A 348 18.91 -8.53 -2.62
CA PHE A 348 18.49 -7.23 -3.16
C PHE A 348 17.36 -6.56 -2.37
N TYR A 349 16.79 -7.22 -1.36
CA TYR A 349 15.82 -6.54 -0.46
C TYR A 349 16.43 -5.38 0.30
N ILE A 350 17.74 -5.41 0.55
CA ILE A 350 18.48 -4.27 1.11
C ILE A 350 18.29 -3.02 0.24
N VAL A 351 18.36 -3.20 -1.08
CA VAL A 351 18.13 -2.13 -2.06
C VAL A 351 16.67 -1.65 -2.02
N THR A 352 15.72 -2.57 -1.87
CA THR A 352 14.30 -2.24 -1.74
C THR A 352 14.01 -1.41 -0.49
N SER A 353 14.76 -1.61 0.61
CA SER A 353 14.65 -0.76 1.80
C SER A 353 14.90 0.72 1.49
N ILE A 354 15.86 1.03 0.62
CA ILE A 354 16.13 2.41 0.18
C ILE A 354 14.90 2.99 -0.55
N ASN A 355 14.32 2.21 -1.48
CA ASN A 355 13.15 2.63 -2.24
C ASN A 355 11.98 2.98 -1.33
N GLN A 356 11.68 2.11 -0.38
CA GLN A 356 10.52 2.27 0.51
C GLN A 356 10.69 3.45 1.47
N ILE A 357 11.87 3.58 2.08
CA ILE A 357 12.14 4.66 3.05
C ILE A 357 12.16 6.04 2.36
N TYR A 358 12.83 6.17 1.22
CA TYR A 358 12.89 7.45 0.51
C TYR A 358 11.55 7.82 -0.12
N ALA A 359 10.81 6.84 -0.66
CA ALA A 359 9.44 7.08 -1.11
C ALA A 359 8.53 7.53 0.04
N GLY A 360 8.65 6.90 1.21
CA GLY A 360 7.94 7.27 2.43
C GLY A 360 8.27 8.71 2.86
N ALA A 361 9.55 9.09 2.84
CA ALA A 361 10.00 10.43 3.18
C ALA A 361 9.45 11.49 2.21
N LEU A 362 9.52 11.22 0.89
CA LEU A 362 8.97 12.12 -0.13
C LEU A 362 7.45 12.27 -0.01
N ARG A 363 6.72 11.19 0.28
CA ARG A 363 5.28 11.24 0.55
C ARG A 363 5.00 12.06 1.82
N GLY A 364 5.81 11.90 2.87
CA GLY A 364 5.70 12.64 4.13
C GLY A 364 5.79 14.15 3.97
N VAL A 365 6.59 14.66 3.02
CA VAL A 365 6.63 16.09 2.67
C VAL A 365 5.55 16.49 1.65
N GLY A 366 4.63 15.60 1.28
CA GLY A 366 3.54 15.88 0.33
C GLY A 366 3.89 15.65 -1.14
N SER A 367 5.11 15.22 -1.46
CA SER A 367 5.56 14.94 -2.83
C SER A 367 5.32 13.47 -3.19
N SER A 368 4.10 13.11 -3.57
CA SER A 368 3.74 11.74 -3.94
C SER A 368 3.97 11.43 -5.43
N ARG A 369 3.86 12.42 -6.31
CA ARG A 369 3.99 12.22 -7.77
C ARG A 369 5.36 11.69 -8.18
N ILE A 370 6.43 12.23 -7.58
CA ILE A 370 7.81 11.84 -7.93
C ILE A 370 8.08 10.37 -7.60
N PRO A 371 7.89 9.89 -6.35
CA PRO A 371 8.09 8.46 -6.05
C PRO A 371 7.16 7.55 -6.86
N THR A 372 5.91 7.98 -7.13
CA THR A 372 5.00 7.23 -7.98
C THR A 372 5.55 7.06 -9.40
N ALA A 373 6.00 8.15 -10.05
CA ALA A 373 6.54 8.10 -11.41
C ALA A 373 7.79 7.21 -11.48
N ILE A 374 8.69 7.32 -10.50
CA ILE A 374 9.92 6.50 -10.43
C ILE A 374 9.56 5.02 -10.27
N MET A 375 8.62 4.68 -9.37
CA MET A 375 8.20 3.29 -9.15
C MET A 375 7.50 2.71 -10.37
N LEU A 376 6.61 3.46 -11.03
CA LEU A 376 5.95 3.03 -12.27
C LEU A 376 6.96 2.81 -13.38
N PHE A 377 7.89 3.75 -13.56
CA PHE A 377 8.95 3.57 -14.55
C PHE A 377 9.75 2.30 -14.27
N SER A 378 10.25 2.12 -13.06
CA SER A 378 11.17 1.03 -12.72
C SER A 378 10.50 -0.34 -12.67
N PHE A 379 9.27 -0.42 -12.09
CA PHE A 379 8.61 -1.70 -11.84
C PHE A 379 7.63 -2.11 -12.94
N VAL A 380 7.25 -1.18 -13.80
CA VAL A 380 6.35 -1.48 -14.92
C VAL A 380 7.11 -1.37 -16.24
N ILE A 381 7.56 -0.17 -16.60
CA ILE A 381 8.15 0.05 -17.93
C ILE A 381 9.49 -0.67 -18.05
N PHE A 382 10.46 -0.33 -17.19
CA PHE A 382 11.81 -0.86 -17.27
C PHE A 382 11.88 -2.38 -17.06
N ARG A 383 11.15 -2.89 -16.04
CA ARG A 383 11.13 -4.33 -15.75
C ARG A 383 10.51 -5.14 -16.90
N GLN A 384 9.43 -4.66 -17.53
CA GLN A 384 8.85 -5.36 -18.68
C GLN A 384 9.75 -5.31 -19.91
N ALA A 385 10.40 -4.18 -20.16
CA ALA A 385 11.42 -4.08 -21.23
C ALA A 385 12.59 -5.05 -20.99
N TYR A 386 13.07 -5.14 -19.76
CA TYR A 386 14.11 -6.11 -19.38
C TYR A 386 13.69 -7.56 -19.63
N LEU A 387 12.48 -7.93 -19.22
CA LEU A 387 11.93 -9.29 -19.45
C LEU A 387 11.72 -9.57 -20.94
N PHE A 388 11.29 -8.58 -21.70
CA PHE A 388 11.15 -8.71 -23.14
C PHE A 388 12.52 -8.95 -23.83
N VAL A 389 13.57 -8.22 -23.43
CA VAL A 389 14.93 -8.45 -23.92
C VAL A 389 15.42 -9.85 -23.53
N ASN A 390 15.20 -10.29 -22.28
CA ASN A 390 15.53 -11.65 -21.86
C ASN A 390 14.85 -12.71 -22.75
N ARG A 391 13.59 -12.49 -23.12
CA ARG A 391 12.87 -13.39 -24.05
C ARG A 391 13.53 -13.45 -25.42
N LEU A 392 14.02 -12.33 -25.95
CA LEU A 392 14.72 -12.27 -27.24
C LEU A 392 16.08 -12.97 -27.19
N LEU A 393 16.75 -12.96 -26.02
CA LEU A 393 18.05 -13.57 -25.83
C LEU A 393 18.01 -15.11 -25.63
N GLY A 394 16.82 -15.70 -25.47
CA GLY A 394 16.68 -17.15 -25.26
C GLY A 394 15.97 -17.54 -23.97
N HIS A 395 15.36 -16.58 -23.26
CA HIS A 395 14.51 -16.78 -22.08
C HIS A 395 15.22 -17.51 -20.94
N TYR A 396 16.31 -16.92 -20.44
CA TYR A 396 17.11 -17.53 -19.37
C TYR A 396 16.44 -17.36 -18.00
N PHE A 397 16.39 -18.44 -17.21
CA PHE A 397 15.81 -18.48 -15.87
C PHE A 397 16.42 -17.43 -14.92
N VAL A 398 17.76 -17.35 -14.87
CA VAL A 398 18.48 -16.43 -13.98
C VAL A 398 18.11 -14.97 -14.29
N LEU A 399 18.02 -14.60 -15.57
CA LEU A 399 17.62 -13.27 -15.98
C LEU A 399 16.15 -13.01 -15.64
N THR A 400 15.27 -14.01 -15.75
CA THR A 400 13.87 -13.89 -15.33
C THR A 400 13.76 -13.66 -13.81
N ALA A 401 14.49 -14.37 -12.99
CA ALA A 401 14.53 -14.20 -11.55
C ALA A 401 15.08 -12.81 -11.16
N LEU A 402 16.11 -12.33 -11.87
CA LEU A 402 16.72 -11.02 -11.63
C LEU A 402 15.87 -9.82 -12.10
N ALA A 403 14.73 -10.03 -12.74
CA ALA A 403 13.86 -8.93 -13.18
C ALA A 403 13.35 -8.05 -12.02
N TYR A 404 13.11 -8.63 -10.83
CA TYR A 404 12.78 -7.87 -9.63
C TYR A 404 13.99 -7.07 -9.11
N PRO A 405 15.14 -7.70 -8.82
CA PRO A 405 16.35 -7.02 -8.39
C PRO A 405 16.79 -5.85 -9.28
N VAL A 406 16.82 -6.05 -10.59
CA VAL A 406 17.25 -5.00 -11.53
C VAL A 406 16.29 -3.81 -11.50
N GLY A 407 14.96 -4.06 -11.44
CA GLY A 407 13.98 -2.99 -11.26
C GLY A 407 14.17 -2.25 -9.93
N TRP A 408 14.50 -2.95 -8.85
CA TRP A 408 14.75 -2.33 -7.54
C TRP A 408 16.01 -1.46 -7.54
N VAL A 409 17.09 -1.90 -8.19
CA VAL A 409 18.32 -1.12 -8.31
C VAL A 409 18.08 0.18 -9.06
N VAL A 410 17.42 0.12 -10.23
CA VAL A 410 17.06 1.32 -11.00
C VAL A 410 16.20 2.26 -10.17
N CYS A 411 15.18 1.72 -9.50
CA CYS A 411 14.32 2.51 -8.61
C CYS A 411 15.12 3.18 -7.49
N SER A 412 16.07 2.47 -6.85
CA SER A 412 16.90 3.00 -5.78
C SER A 412 17.79 4.15 -6.23
N ILE A 413 18.40 4.03 -7.40
CA ILE A 413 19.25 5.11 -7.97
C ILE A 413 18.39 6.35 -8.19
N LEU A 414 17.27 6.21 -8.91
CA LEU A 414 16.38 7.33 -9.21
C LEU A 414 15.76 7.93 -7.95
N MET A 415 15.36 7.08 -6.98
CA MET A 415 14.77 7.52 -5.72
C MET A 415 15.78 8.25 -4.85
N THR A 416 17.04 7.80 -4.82
CA THR A 416 18.13 8.49 -4.11
C THR A 416 18.41 9.86 -4.72
N ILE A 417 18.41 9.97 -6.05
CA ILE A 417 18.58 11.26 -6.73
C ILE A 417 17.41 12.20 -6.40
N ALA A 418 16.15 11.68 -6.45
CA ALA A 418 14.98 12.46 -6.11
C ALA A 418 14.99 12.92 -4.65
N TYR A 419 15.37 12.03 -3.71
CA TYR A 419 15.49 12.39 -2.30
C TYR A 419 16.56 13.47 -2.06
N ARG A 420 17.74 13.35 -2.69
CA ARG A 420 18.80 14.36 -2.60
C ARG A 420 18.40 15.72 -3.18
N ARG A 421 17.50 15.74 -4.16
CA ARG A 421 16.94 16.98 -4.75
C ARG A 421 15.71 17.52 -4.02
N SER A 422 15.23 16.82 -3.00
CA SER A 422 14.02 17.21 -2.26
C SER A 422 14.28 18.38 -1.31
N VAL A 423 13.18 18.99 -0.85
CA VAL A 423 13.16 20.05 0.17
C VAL A 423 13.88 19.61 1.45
N LEU A 424 13.85 18.33 1.78
CA LEU A 424 14.55 17.78 2.94
C LEU A 424 16.06 17.98 2.90
N ILE A 425 16.68 18.12 1.74
CA ILE A 425 18.14 18.27 1.59
C ILE A 425 18.54 19.68 1.14
N LYS A 426 17.77 20.35 0.27
CA LYS A 426 18.15 21.65 -0.30
C LYS A 426 18.18 22.81 0.70
N HIS A 427 17.46 22.75 1.80
CA HIS A 427 17.36 23.83 2.78
C HIS A 427 18.52 23.92 3.80
N THR A 428 19.72 23.48 3.45
CA THR A 428 20.92 23.70 4.28
C THR A 428 21.52 25.10 4.15
N SER A 429 20.98 25.95 3.26
CA SER A 429 21.47 27.32 3.01
C SER A 429 20.35 28.32 3.27
N GLY A 430 20.24 28.79 4.52
CA GLY A 430 19.86 30.14 4.91
C GLY A 430 18.59 30.80 4.33
N HIS A 431 17.53 30.11 3.96
CA HIS A 431 16.31 30.73 3.50
C HIS A 431 15.12 30.41 4.44
N HIS A 432 14.44 31.46 4.82
CA HIS A 432 13.19 31.46 5.62
C HIS A 432 12.20 30.42 5.09
N ILE A 433 11.69 29.57 5.97
CA ILE A 433 10.63 28.58 5.63
C ILE A 433 9.40 29.38 5.22
N PRO A 434 8.90 29.26 3.98
CA PRO A 434 7.59 29.81 3.66
C PRO A 434 6.57 29.14 4.57
N ARG A 435 5.76 29.90 5.28
CA ARG A 435 4.61 29.34 5.99
C ARG A 435 3.78 28.55 4.98
N HIS A 436 3.17 27.49 5.40
CA HIS A 436 2.50 26.45 4.57
C HIS A 436 1.63 26.98 3.39
N ALA A 437 1.18 28.23 3.43
CA ALA A 437 0.48 28.93 2.36
C ALA A 437 1.38 29.22 1.14
N ASP A 438 2.66 29.58 1.37
CA ASP A 438 3.58 30.02 0.32
C ASP A 438 4.22 28.82 -0.42
N ALA A 439 4.38 27.68 0.28
CA ALA A 439 4.88 26.43 -0.32
C ALA A 439 3.88 25.81 -1.33
N LEU A 440 2.59 26.06 -1.16
CA LEU A 440 1.53 25.65 -2.09
C LEU A 440 1.45 26.58 -3.31
N ALA A 441 1.75 27.87 -3.17
CA ALA A 441 1.82 28.83 -4.26
C ALA A 441 2.99 28.52 -5.21
N VAL A 442 4.17 28.18 -4.67
CA VAL A 442 5.37 27.81 -5.46
C VAL A 442 5.19 26.47 -6.20
N ALA A 443 4.41 25.53 -5.64
CA ALA A 443 4.09 24.27 -6.34
C ALA A 443 2.99 24.42 -7.41
N GLY A 444 2.24 25.54 -7.40
CA GLY A 444 1.22 25.89 -8.40
C GLY A 444 1.77 26.69 -9.58
N SER A 445 2.86 27.46 -9.38
CA SER A 445 3.42 28.35 -10.41
C SER A 445 4.29 27.67 -11.48
N HIS A 446 4.63 26.38 -11.32
CA HIS A 446 5.39 25.63 -12.33
C HIS A 446 4.52 24.93 -13.40
N THR A 447 3.21 25.18 -13.44
CA THR A 447 2.31 24.57 -14.43
C THR A 447 1.70 25.58 -15.42
N ASP A 448 1.96 26.90 -15.27
CA ASP A 448 1.30 27.92 -16.11
C ASP A 448 2.26 28.68 -17.07
N ASP A 449 3.54 28.32 -17.16
CA ASP A 449 4.52 29.04 -18.00
C ASP A 449 4.80 28.40 -19.36
N ASP A 450 3.92 27.50 -19.86
CA ASP A 450 4.11 26.86 -21.18
C ASP A 450 2.91 27.03 -22.13
N SER A 451 2.20 28.17 -22.05
CA SER A 451 1.25 28.54 -23.07
C SER A 451 1.13 30.06 -23.24
N GLY A 452 1.97 30.66 -24.07
CA GLY A 452 1.74 32.04 -24.45
C GLY A 452 2.93 32.78 -25.05
N SER A 453 3.48 32.27 -26.13
CA SER A 453 4.23 33.11 -27.06
C SER A 453 3.75 32.80 -28.49
N ASP A 454 2.85 33.61 -28.98
CA ASP A 454 2.93 34.18 -30.33
C ASP A 454 1.70 35.04 -30.64
N THR A 455 2.00 36.16 -31.21
CA THR A 455 1.19 37.12 -31.99
C THR A 455 0.96 38.45 -31.27
N SER A 456 1.70 39.48 -31.61
CA SER A 456 1.46 40.39 -32.68
C SER A 456 2.35 41.63 -32.61
N ALA A 457 3.20 41.73 -33.58
CA ALA A 457 3.77 43.00 -34.01
C ALA A 457 2.72 43.74 -34.82
N LYS A 458 2.52 45.01 -34.59
CA LYS A 458 2.42 46.12 -35.54
C LYS A 458 1.48 47.21 -35.12
N ALA A 459 2.03 48.36 -35.38
CA ALA A 459 1.38 49.64 -35.63
C ALA A 459 0.96 50.43 -34.33
N GLY A 460 1.37 51.62 -34.12
CA GLY A 460 1.95 52.64 -34.91
C GLY A 460 1.50 54.02 -34.39
N LEU A 461 2.42 54.91 -34.25
CA LEU A 461 2.37 56.36 -34.49
C LEU A 461 1.23 57.23 -33.97
N ASN A 462 1.72 58.32 -33.41
CA ASN A 462 1.14 59.72 -33.37
C ASN A 462 0.18 59.95 -32.21
N ALA A 463 0.31 60.98 -31.49
CA ALA A 463 0.80 62.35 -31.51
C ALA A 463 -0.11 63.18 -30.60
N ASP A 464 0.52 64.10 -29.90
CA ASP A 464 -0.06 65.39 -29.45
C ASP A 464 -1.36 65.41 -28.60
N GLU A 465 -1.28 65.70 -27.39
CA GLU A 465 -1.41 66.94 -26.65
C GLU A 465 -1.26 66.74 -25.14
#